data_4be5aff06a4ac05644648e5531be2f77
#
_entry.id   4be5aff06a4ac05644648e5531be2f77
#
_cell.length_a   1.000
_cell.length_b   1.000
_cell.length_c   1.000
_cell.angle_alpha   90.00
_cell.angle_beta   90.00
_cell.angle_gamma   90.00
#
_symmetry.space_group_name_H-M   'P 1'
#
loop_
_entity.id
_entity.type
_entity.pdbx_description
1 polymer ?
#
loop_
_entity_poly.entity_id
_entity_poly.type
_entity_poly.pdbx_seq_one_letter_code
_entity_poly.pdbx_strand_id
1 'polypeptide(L)'
;MKTYYLASAGCPRRAVDSQKIADYLETNNIKYTQDVKKADLIIVSTCAALKSREDLSKTAVTWYQEQKRRDAKVVVAGCLGKINPAVKKEFSEVAFISPREIDALDDMIAAKVPFKDIPDPNQIGSFPLFPDKPERQAKGDRLNKRLDLAYEKEDLFTLRIATGCLGNCSYCAVKFAVGQLESKPLDKIVTEFKSGLDKGFEHFVLIAGDVGCYGVDIGISAVELLRALFAVEGSYKIIIKEFNAQWVVKYFEDLLHIFKQHYEKIDYVVVPVQSASNRILRLMKRPYSIEDVKKYLNIIKAEVPGLQVSTHIMVGFPGETEADFRESIDFIKDYEFPFVDIYAYDDRPNTAASQMAGKVPQDVIDARVHAVKKVQKQILTRLN
;
A
#
# COMPACT_ATOMS: atom_id res chain seq x y z
N MET A 1 -23.53 21.21 -7.41
CA MET A 1 -22.14 21.38 -6.90
C MET A 1 -21.30 21.96 -8.03
N LYS A 2 -20.43 22.93 -7.73
CA LYS A 2 -19.55 23.56 -8.73
C LYS A 2 -18.07 23.40 -8.38
N THR A 3 -17.78 23.24 -7.09
CA THR A 3 -16.40 23.19 -6.58
C THR A 3 -16.20 22.05 -5.60
N TYR A 4 -14.99 21.47 -5.60
CA TYR A 4 -14.59 20.48 -4.61
C TYR A 4 -13.22 20.81 -4.00
N TYR A 5 -13.00 20.33 -2.79
CA TYR A 5 -11.72 20.24 -2.13
C TYR A 5 -11.40 18.76 -1.85
N LEU A 6 -10.16 18.33 -2.04
CA LEU A 6 -9.72 16.97 -1.76
C LEU A 6 -8.50 16.98 -0.88
N ALA A 7 -8.57 16.21 0.21
CA ALA A 7 -7.49 15.98 1.16
C ALA A 7 -7.20 14.48 1.28
N SER A 8 -5.94 14.09 1.41
CA SER A 8 -5.57 12.69 1.48
C SER A 8 -4.60 12.39 2.63
N ALA A 9 -5.01 11.48 3.52
CA ALA A 9 -4.17 10.81 4.51
C ALA A 9 -3.68 9.44 4.00
N GLY A 10 -3.91 9.13 2.74
CA GLY A 10 -3.86 7.79 2.19
C GLY A 10 -2.45 7.22 2.05
N CYS A 11 -2.40 5.88 2.01
CA CYS A 11 -1.25 5.14 1.47
C CYS A 11 -1.24 5.27 -0.07
N PRO A 12 -0.18 4.84 -0.77
CA PRO A 12 -0.08 4.93 -2.23
C PRO A 12 -1.31 4.43 -2.99
N ARG A 13 -1.91 3.32 -2.55
CA ARG A 13 -3.16 2.81 -3.14
C ARG A 13 -4.32 3.79 -3.02
N ARG A 14 -4.42 4.50 -1.87
CA ARG A 14 -5.45 5.53 -1.67
C ARG A 14 -5.11 6.83 -2.42
N ALA A 15 -3.84 7.11 -2.64
CA ALA A 15 -3.43 8.23 -3.49
C ALA A 15 -3.93 8.06 -4.94
N VAL A 16 -3.84 6.83 -5.49
CA VAL A 16 -4.45 6.50 -6.79
C VAL A 16 -5.95 6.72 -6.80
N ASP A 17 -6.66 6.30 -5.74
CA ASP A 17 -8.11 6.56 -5.64
C ASP A 17 -8.41 8.04 -5.52
N SER A 18 -7.61 8.80 -4.75
CA SER A 18 -7.77 10.24 -4.60
C SER A 18 -7.63 10.96 -5.93
N GLN A 19 -6.62 10.59 -6.73
CA GLN A 19 -6.44 11.16 -8.06
C GLN A 19 -7.61 10.79 -8.98
N LYS A 20 -8.04 9.52 -8.97
CA LYS A 20 -9.19 9.09 -9.79
C LYS A 20 -10.47 9.84 -9.41
N ILE A 21 -10.68 10.11 -8.11
CA ILE A 21 -11.81 10.95 -7.65
C ILE A 21 -11.67 12.38 -8.17
N ALA A 22 -10.46 12.94 -8.16
CA ALA A 22 -10.23 14.29 -8.71
C ALA A 22 -10.54 14.33 -10.21
N ASP A 23 -9.99 13.40 -10.99
CA ASP A 23 -10.24 13.29 -12.43
C ASP A 23 -11.72 13.10 -12.74
N TYR A 24 -12.43 12.29 -11.95
CA TYR A 24 -13.86 12.07 -12.05
C TYR A 24 -14.67 13.36 -11.82
N LEU A 25 -14.35 14.11 -10.77
CA LEU A 25 -15.05 15.36 -10.44
C LEU A 25 -14.79 16.40 -11.52
N GLU A 26 -13.56 16.55 -12.00
CA GLU A 26 -13.22 17.46 -13.09
C GLU A 26 -13.92 17.09 -14.40
N THR A 27 -14.00 15.80 -14.74
CA THR A 27 -14.75 15.30 -15.92
C THR A 27 -16.24 15.64 -15.82
N ASN A 28 -16.79 15.66 -14.61
CA ASN A 28 -18.18 16.05 -14.36
C ASN A 28 -18.36 17.57 -14.15
N ASN A 29 -17.36 18.39 -14.52
CA ASN A 29 -17.37 19.86 -14.43
C ASN A 29 -17.48 20.42 -13.01
N ILE A 30 -17.02 19.67 -12.00
CA ILE A 30 -16.84 20.15 -10.63
C ILE A 30 -15.37 20.51 -10.46
N LYS A 31 -15.05 21.77 -10.18
CA LYS A 31 -13.69 22.32 -10.22
C LYS A 31 -12.99 22.24 -8.87
N TYR A 32 -11.71 21.90 -8.88
CA TYR A 32 -10.89 21.95 -7.69
C TYR A 32 -10.76 23.37 -7.15
N THR A 33 -10.80 23.50 -5.84
CA THR A 33 -10.50 24.76 -5.13
C THR A 33 -9.47 24.51 -4.03
N GLN A 34 -8.50 25.41 -3.88
CA GLN A 34 -7.54 25.38 -2.77
C GLN A 34 -8.12 25.93 -1.46
N ASP A 35 -9.27 26.60 -1.52
CA ASP A 35 -9.93 27.20 -0.38
C ASP A 35 -11.10 26.30 0.09
N VAL A 36 -10.91 25.65 1.24
CA VAL A 36 -11.91 24.78 1.87
C VAL A 36 -13.27 25.48 2.03
N LYS A 37 -13.26 26.80 2.35
CA LYS A 37 -14.48 27.59 2.55
C LYS A 37 -15.25 27.87 1.27
N LYS A 38 -14.65 27.66 0.10
CA LYS A 38 -15.29 27.80 -1.22
C LYS A 38 -15.78 26.48 -1.81
N ALA A 39 -15.43 25.35 -1.18
CA ALA A 39 -15.83 24.03 -1.67
C ALA A 39 -17.32 23.76 -1.40
N ASP A 40 -18.03 23.23 -2.40
CA ASP A 40 -19.35 22.63 -2.26
C ASP A 40 -19.26 21.20 -1.71
N LEU A 41 -18.19 20.50 -2.08
CA LEU A 41 -17.91 19.13 -1.73
C LEU A 41 -16.48 19.01 -1.19
N ILE A 42 -16.33 18.44 -0.02
CA ILE A 42 -15.03 18.16 0.59
C ILE A 42 -14.86 16.65 0.67
N ILE A 43 -13.87 16.13 -0.03
CA ILE A 43 -13.50 14.71 0.03
C ILE A 43 -12.29 14.57 0.96
N VAL A 44 -12.42 13.75 2.00
CA VAL A 44 -11.32 13.39 2.90
C VAL A 44 -10.97 11.92 2.66
N SER A 45 -9.89 11.69 1.93
CA SER A 45 -9.37 10.33 1.69
C SER A 45 -8.62 9.84 2.93
N THR A 46 -9.05 8.70 3.49
CA THR A 46 -8.65 8.24 4.82
C THR A 46 -7.95 6.89 4.81
N CYS A 47 -7.06 6.70 5.77
CA CYS A 47 -6.41 5.44 6.08
C CYS A 47 -6.67 5.06 7.54
N ALA A 48 -6.90 3.77 7.80
CA ALA A 48 -7.06 3.22 9.15
C ALA A 48 -6.32 1.88 9.31
N ALA A 49 -5.30 1.65 8.48
CA ALA A 49 -4.47 0.43 8.57
C ALA A 49 -3.75 0.32 9.91
N LEU A 50 -3.35 1.45 10.48
CA LEU A 50 -2.75 1.60 11.80
C LEU A 50 -3.59 2.55 12.65
N LYS A 51 -3.53 2.42 13.98
CA LYS A 51 -4.25 3.30 14.92
C LYS A 51 -3.86 4.77 14.74
N SER A 52 -2.56 5.03 14.59
CA SER A 52 -2.06 6.38 14.35
C SER A 52 -2.62 7.01 13.07
N ARG A 53 -2.82 6.21 12.01
CA ARG A 53 -3.43 6.66 10.75
C ARG A 53 -4.94 6.86 10.88
N GLU A 54 -5.60 6.03 11.69
CA GLU A 54 -7.00 6.22 12.04
C GLU A 54 -7.20 7.53 12.81
N ASP A 55 -6.38 7.78 13.84
CA ASP A 55 -6.48 9.00 14.65
C ASP A 55 -6.20 10.25 13.81
N LEU A 56 -5.21 10.21 12.93
CA LEU A 56 -4.94 11.28 11.99
C LEU A 56 -6.14 11.52 11.05
N SER A 57 -6.73 10.45 10.53
CA SER A 57 -7.91 10.52 9.65
C SER A 57 -9.11 11.13 10.39
N LYS A 58 -9.37 10.74 11.64
CA LYS A 58 -10.43 11.30 12.48
C LYS A 58 -10.20 12.78 12.74
N THR A 59 -8.97 13.17 13.12
CA THR A 59 -8.58 14.57 13.30
C THR A 59 -8.85 15.40 12.04
N ALA A 60 -8.53 14.85 10.86
CA ALA A 60 -8.80 15.54 9.62
C ALA A 60 -10.30 15.70 9.37
N VAL A 61 -11.11 14.65 9.57
CA VAL A 61 -12.57 14.72 9.39
C VAL A 61 -13.17 15.79 10.30
N THR A 62 -12.79 15.83 11.59
CA THR A 62 -13.24 16.86 12.54
C THR A 62 -12.88 18.25 12.02
N TRP A 63 -11.61 18.45 11.65
CA TRP A 63 -11.15 19.75 11.16
C TRP A 63 -11.92 20.22 9.93
N TYR A 64 -12.18 19.35 8.95
CA TYR A 64 -12.93 19.71 7.75
C TYR A 64 -14.41 20.00 8.04
N GLN A 65 -15.02 19.32 9.00
CA GLN A 65 -16.37 19.64 9.44
C GLN A 65 -16.46 21.04 10.09
N GLU A 66 -15.44 21.45 10.84
CA GLU A 66 -15.35 22.77 11.46
C GLU A 66 -15.05 23.88 10.44
N GLN A 67 -14.23 23.60 9.42
CA GLN A 67 -13.79 24.61 8.45
C GLN A 67 -14.74 24.79 7.28
N LYS A 68 -15.61 23.80 7.00
CA LYS A 68 -16.50 23.86 5.86
C LYS A 68 -17.52 25.01 5.98
N ARG A 69 -17.99 25.54 4.86
CA ARG A 69 -19.19 26.40 4.88
C ARG A 69 -20.43 25.56 5.23
N ARG A 70 -21.49 26.24 5.69
CA ARG A 70 -22.68 25.60 6.26
C ARG A 70 -23.35 24.56 5.35
N ASP A 71 -23.42 24.83 4.08
CA ASP A 71 -24.10 24.02 3.05
C ASP A 71 -23.17 23.03 2.33
N ALA A 72 -21.86 23.06 2.60
CA ALA A 72 -20.90 22.13 2.00
C ALA A 72 -21.07 20.72 2.57
N LYS A 73 -20.94 19.72 1.68
CA LYS A 73 -20.95 18.30 2.05
C LYS A 73 -19.52 17.82 2.33
N VAL A 74 -19.37 17.01 3.39
CA VAL A 74 -18.11 16.29 3.67
C VAL A 74 -18.34 14.81 3.39
N VAL A 75 -17.44 14.22 2.62
CA VAL A 75 -17.41 12.78 2.30
C VAL A 75 -16.09 12.22 2.75
N VAL A 76 -16.14 11.16 3.55
CA VAL A 76 -14.97 10.37 3.97
C VAL A 76 -14.83 9.20 3.00
N ALA A 77 -13.85 9.30 2.10
CA ALA A 77 -13.51 8.23 1.18
C ALA A 77 -12.36 7.38 1.74
N GLY A 78 -12.39 6.06 1.55
CA GLY A 78 -11.29 5.18 1.91
C GLY A 78 -11.57 4.15 3.00
N CYS A 79 -10.55 3.80 3.78
CA CYS A 79 -10.58 2.59 4.61
C CYS A 79 -11.27 2.79 5.97
N LEU A 80 -11.38 4.02 6.47
CA LEU A 80 -11.76 4.32 7.85
C LEU A 80 -13.10 3.70 8.24
N GLY A 81 -14.16 3.94 7.47
CA GLY A 81 -15.53 3.52 7.79
C GLY A 81 -15.77 2.00 7.72
N LYS A 82 -14.91 1.23 7.04
CA LYS A 82 -14.99 -0.25 6.98
C LYS A 82 -14.08 -0.91 8.00
N ILE A 83 -12.93 -0.33 8.30
CA ILE A 83 -12.00 -0.89 9.30
C ILE A 83 -12.54 -0.64 10.72
N ASN A 84 -13.03 0.56 10.98
CA ASN A 84 -13.66 0.91 12.25
C ASN A 84 -15.08 1.46 12.02
N PRO A 85 -16.11 0.60 11.94
CA PRO A 85 -17.48 1.06 11.70
C PRO A 85 -18.05 1.97 12.80
N ALA A 86 -17.49 1.96 14.01
CA ALA A 86 -17.96 2.80 15.11
C ALA A 86 -17.79 4.32 14.80
N VAL A 87 -16.83 4.68 13.96
CA VAL A 87 -16.63 6.08 13.54
C VAL A 87 -17.84 6.68 12.82
N LYS A 88 -18.67 5.84 12.20
CA LYS A 88 -19.90 6.32 11.53
C LYS A 88 -20.92 6.90 12.52
N LYS A 89 -20.89 6.42 13.77
CA LYS A 89 -21.72 7.00 14.84
C LYS A 89 -21.13 8.30 15.38
N GLU A 90 -19.79 8.38 15.45
CA GLU A 90 -19.06 9.57 15.88
C GLU A 90 -19.25 10.73 14.88
N PHE A 91 -19.32 10.43 13.57
CA PHE A 91 -19.48 11.39 12.48
C PHE A 91 -20.78 11.12 11.70
N SER A 92 -21.92 11.17 12.37
CA SER A 92 -23.22 10.79 11.80
C SER A 92 -23.69 11.65 10.61
N GLU A 93 -23.18 12.89 10.51
CA GLU A 93 -23.52 13.83 9.42
C GLU A 93 -22.60 13.69 8.19
N VAL A 94 -21.66 12.75 8.21
CA VAL A 94 -20.67 12.56 7.17
C VAL A 94 -20.98 11.30 6.36
N ALA A 95 -20.95 11.39 5.04
CA ALA A 95 -21.05 10.22 4.18
C ALA A 95 -19.72 9.44 4.17
N PHE A 96 -19.78 8.12 4.38
CA PHE A 96 -18.62 7.23 4.33
C PHE A 96 -18.69 6.36 3.09
N ILE A 97 -17.67 6.44 2.24
CA ILE A 97 -17.53 5.68 1.00
C ILE A 97 -16.26 4.84 1.09
N SER A 98 -16.40 3.53 0.97
CA SER A 98 -15.22 2.63 0.93
C SER A 98 -14.60 2.60 -0.47
N PRO A 99 -13.37 2.06 -0.61
CA PRO A 99 -12.74 1.89 -1.91
C PRO A 99 -13.53 1.07 -2.93
N ARG A 100 -14.51 0.30 -2.45
CA ARG A 100 -15.40 -0.53 -3.27
C ARG A 100 -16.75 0.11 -3.57
N GLU A 101 -17.00 1.28 -3.02
CA GLU A 101 -18.28 1.97 -3.08
C GLU A 101 -18.11 3.41 -3.59
N ILE A 102 -17.01 3.70 -4.31
CA ILE A 102 -16.72 5.09 -4.77
C ILE A 102 -17.73 5.54 -5.80
N ASP A 103 -18.34 4.61 -6.55
CA ASP A 103 -19.45 4.84 -7.47
C ASP A 103 -20.70 5.45 -6.80
N ALA A 104 -20.83 5.35 -5.46
CA ALA A 104 -21.85 6.08 -4.72
C ALA A 104 -21.73 7.61 -4.88
N LEU A 105 -20.62 8.12 -5.36
CA LEU A 105 -20.49 9.53 -5.75
C LEU A 105 -21.35 9.90 -6.96
N ASP A 106 -21.69 8.94 -7.83
CA ASP A 106 -22.48 9.19 -9.05
C ASP A 106 -23.85 9.81 -8.72
N ASP A 107 -24.55 9.22 -7.75
CA ASP A 107 -25.84 9.76 -7.28
C ASP A 107 -25.66 11.08 -6.52
N MET A 108 -24.57 11.18 -5.74
CA MET A 108 -24.33 12.36 -4.88
C MET A 108 -24.14 13.64 -5.68
N ILE A 109 -23.50 13.56 -6.85
CA ILE A 109 -23.20 14.70 -7.72
C ILE A 109 -24.12 14.78 -8.95
N ALA A 110 -25.02 13.81 -9.15
CA ALA A 110 -25.78 13.60 -10.38
C ALA A 110 -24.85 13.52 -11.60
N ALA A 111 -23.95 12.54 -11.58
CA ALA A 111 -22.86 12.40 -12.53
C ALA A 111 -23.37 12.21 -13.97
N LYS A 112 -22.75 12.92 -14.91
CA LYS A 112 -22.97 12.70 -16.36
C LYS A 112 -22.09 11.57 -16.89
N VAL A 113 -20.87 11.47 -16.35
CA VAL A 113 -19.92 10.40 -16.62
C VAL A 113 -19.74 9.58 -15.35
N PRO A 114 -20.16 8.30 -15.34
CA PRO A 114 -20.05 7.44 -14.17
C PRO A 114 -18.60 7.21 -13.73
N PHE A 115 -18.38 7.03 -12.42
CA PHE A 115 -17.03 6.79 -11.86
C PHE A 115 -16.32 5.59 -12.48
N LYS A 116 -17.06 4.52 -12.80
CA LYS A 116 -16.50 3.30 -13.43
C LYS A 116 -15.89 3.56 -14.81
N ASP A 117 -16.33 4.61 -15.52
CA ASP A 117 -15.87 4.94 -16.88
C ASP A 117 -14.63 5.86 -16.86
N ILE A 118 -14.21 6.32 -15.67
CA ILE A 118 -12.98 7.08 -15.50
C ILE A 118 -11.79 6.10 -15.46
N PRO A 119 -10.77 6.28 -16.29
CA PRO A 119 -9.57 5.43 -16.26
C PRO A 119 -8.81 5.58 -14.93
N ASP A 120 -8.03 4.56 -14.59
CA ASP A 120 -7.11 4.70 -13.47
C ASP A 120 -6.02 5.72 -13.80
N PRO A 121 -5.70 6.64 -12.88
CA PRO A 121 -4.62 7.59 -13.10
C PRO A 121 -3.25 6.91 -13.03
N ASN A 122 -2.35 7.32 -13.90
CA ASN A 122 -0.97 6.85 -13.90
C ASN A 122 0.00 7.87 -13.26
N GLN A 123 -0.41 9.11 -13.12
CA GLN A 123 0.30 10.17 -12.40
C GLN A 123 -0.55 10.60 -11.21
N ILE A 124 0.09 10.78 -10.07
CA ILE A 124 -0.60 11.05 -8.81
C ILE A 124 -0.23 12.44 -8.33
N GLY A 125 -1.21 13.31 -8.23
CA GLY A 125 -1.06 14.64 -7.67
C GLY A 125 -0.93 14.65 -6.15
N SER A 126 -0.51 15.78 -5.62
CA SER A 126 -0.43 16.00 -4.17
C SER A 126 -1.75 16.57 -3.65
N PHE A 127 -2.33 15.91 -2.65
CA PHE A 127 -3.52 16.35 -1.95
C PHE A 127 -3.22 16.48 -0.46
N PRO A 128 -2.76 17.63 0.02
CA PRO A 128 -2.33 17.82 1.41
C PRO A 128 -3.48 17.57 2.37
N LEU A 129 -3.22 16.80 3.44
CA LEU A 129 -4.25 16.49 4.45
C LEU A 129 -4.66 17.74 5.24
N PHE A 130 -3.70 18.63 5.52
CA PHE A 130 -3.92 19.90 6.21
C PHE A 130 -3.22 21.00 5.43
N PRO A 131 -3.95 21.89 4.74
CA PRO A 131 -3.34 22.92 3.88
C PRO A 131 -2.44 23.88 4.65
N ASP A 132 -2.82 24.19 5.91
CA ASP A 132 -2.11 25.18 6.74
C ASP A 132 -0.99 24.58 7.61
N LYS A 133 -0.80 23.27 7.60
CA LYS A 133 0.14 22.57 8.50
C LYS A 133 0.82 21.37 7.80
N PRO A 134 1.65 21.61 6.78
CA PRO A 134 2.35 20.52 6.09
C PRO A 134 3.27 19.70 7.02
N GLU A 135 3.75 20.30 8.12
CA GLU A 135 4.61 19.64 9.11
C GLU A 135 3.91 18.51 9.90
N ARG A 136 2.57 18.53 10.04
CA ARG A 136 1.82 17.46 10.69
C ARG A 136 1.82 16.18 9.87
N GLN A 137 1.86 16.32 8.56
CA GLN A 137 1.96 15.20 7.62
C GLN A 137 3.35 14.55 7.68
N ALA A 138 4.40 15.36 7.81
CA ALA A 138 5.79 14.92 7.86
C ALA A 138 6.17 14.11 9.13
N LYS A 139 5.50 14.31 10.26
CA LYS A 139 5.83 13.60 11.52
C LYS A 139 5.43 12.12 11.49
N GLY A 140 4.38 11.74 10.75
CA GLY A 140 3.98 10.33 10.56
C GLY A 140 4.85 9.57 9.57
N ASP A 141 5.50 10.27 8.64
CA ASP A 141 6.15 9.68 7.46
C ASP A 141 7.65 9.47 7.62
N ARG A 142 8.29 9.99 8.68
CA ARG A 142 9.75 9.91 8.87
C ARG A 142 10.31 8.49 9.00
N LEU A 143 9.49 7.49 9.28
CA LEU A 143 9.93 6.09 9.39
C LEU A 143 10.06 5.40 8.04
N ASN A 144 9.33 5.84 7.02
CA ASN A 144 9.23 5.21 5.70
C ASN A 144 9.84 6.05 4.57
N LYS A 145 10.69 7.03 4.90
CA LYS A 145 11.22 8.02 3.94
C LYS A 145 11.89 7.42 2.69
N ARG A 146 12.45 6.22 2.74
CA ARG A 146 13.11 5.63 1.55
C ARG A 146 12.13 4.95 0.60
N LEU A 147 11.04 4.36 1.09
CA LEU A 147 9.99 3.80 0.25
C LEU A 147 9.06 4.88 -0.30
N ASP A 148 8.81 5.94 0.48
CA ASP A 148 8.08 7.11 0.03
C ASP A 148 8.88 7.91 -1.03
N LEU A 149 10.22 7.88 -1.00
CA LEU A 149 11.08 8.47 -2.04
C LEU A 149 10.79 7.94 -3.46
N ALA A 150 10.30 6.71 -3.59
CA ALA A 150 9.87 6.20 -4.89
C ALA A 150 8.60 6.89 -5.40
N TYR A 151 7.74 7.39 -4.49
CA TYR A 151 6.52 8.13 -4.83
C TYR A 151 6.73 9.66 -4.87
N GLU A 152 7.86 10.16 -4.36
CA GLU A 152 8.26 11.56 -4.45
C GLU A 152 8.96 11.88 -5.79
N LYS A 153 9.23 10.87 -6.64
CA LYS A 153 9.73 11.09 -7.98
C LYS A 153 8.60 11.66 -8.84
N GLU A 154 8.77 12.88 -9.30
CA GLU A 154 7.84 13.54 -10.24
C GLU A 154 7.63 12.73 -11.52
N ASP A 155 8.57 11.82 -11.83
CA ASP A 155 8.62 11.00 -13.04
C ASP A 155 8.15 9.54 -12.82
N LEU A 156 7.36 9.25 -11.78
CA LEU A 156 6.90 7.90 -11.52
C LEU A 156 5.56 7.60 -12.18
N PHE A 157 5.54 6.62 -13.08
CA PHE A 157 4.31 6.13 -13.71
C PHE A 157 3.70 4.99 -12.89
N THR A 158 2.49 5.20 -12.41
CA THR A 158 1.79 4.26 -11.56
C THR A 158 0.90 3.32 -12.37
N LEU A 159 1.10 2.02 -12.23
CA LEU A 159 0.28 0.98 -12.84
C LEU A 159 -0.52 0.26 -11.75
N ARG A 160 -1.79 0.58 -11.60
CA ARG A 160 -2.70 -0.23 -10.80
C ARG A 160 -3.03 -1.50 -11.56
N ILE A 161 -2.52 -2.63 -11.07
CA ILE A 161 -2.71 -3.95 -11.70
C ILE A 161 -3.89 -4.71 -11.11
N ALA A 162 -4.22 -4.45 -9.84
CA ALA A 162 -5.36 -5.08 -9.16
C ALA A 162 -5.86 -4.24 -7.98
N THR A 163 -7.10 -4.49 -7.57
CA THR A 163 -7.67 -4.06 -6.29
C THR A 163 -7.99 -5.29 -5.43
N GLY A 164 -8.15 -5.10 -4.10
CA GLY A 164 -8.39 -6.22 -3.19
C GLY A 164 -7.14 -7.07 -2.93
N CYS A 165 -7.35 -8.25 -2.36
CA CYS A 165 -6.30 -9.21 -2.03
C CYS A 165 -6.90 -10.59 -1.72
N LEU A 166 -6.21 -11.67 -2.11
CA LEU A 166 -6.58 -13.06 -1.74
C LEU A 166 -6.14 -13.43 -0.32
N GLY A 167 -5.22 -12.65 0.28
CA GLY A 167 -4.65 -12.94 1.58
C GLY A 167 -5.69 -12.96 2.71
N ASN A 168 -5.52 -13.91 3.64
CA ASN A 168 -6.34 -14.00 4.86
C ASN A 168 -5.49 -13.79 6.13
N CYS A 169 -4.51 -12.88 6.05
CA CYS A 169 -3.61 -12.58 7.17
C CYS A 169 -4.41 -12.15 8.40
N SER A 170 -4.11 -12.77 9.56
CA SER A 170 -4.89 -12.61 10.79
C SER A 170 -4.87 -11.19 11.35
N TYR A 171 -3.87 -10.40 11.01
CA TYR A 171 -3.67 -9.01 11.48
C TYR A 171 -4.21 -7.95 10.50
N CYS A 172 -4.54 -8.33 9.26
CA CYS A 172 -4.83 -7.35 8.22
C CYS A 172 -6.27 -6.84 8.29
N ALA A 173 -6.46 -5.60 8.74
CA ALA A 173 -7.75 -4.92 8.69
C ALA A 173 -8.08 -4.34 7.31
N VAL A 174 -7.07 -4.10 6.47
CA VAL A 174 -7.24 -3.47 5.16
C VAL A 174 -8.18 -4.28 4.26
N LYS A 175 -8.18 -5.61 4.38
CA LYS A 175 -9.07 -6.51 3.62
C LYS A 175 -10.57 -6.18 3.81
N PHE A 176 -10.97 -5.63 4.96
CA PHE A 176 -12.38 -5.24 5.20
C PHE A 176 -12.82 -4.08 4.31
N ALA A 177 -11.88 -3.23 3.90
CA ALA A 177 -12.15 -2.08 3.06
C ALA A 177 -11.94 -2.36 1.56
N VAL A 178 -10.93 -3.20 1.22
CA VAL A 178 -10.56 -3.39 -0.20
C VAL A 178 -11.21 -4.63 -0.83
N GLY A 179 -11.77 -5.54 -0.03
CA GLY A 179 -12.50 -6.72 -0.50
C GLY A 179 -11.62 -7.78 -1.19
N GLN A 180 -12.27 -8.61 -2.01
CA GLN A 180 -11.64 -9.68 -2.78
C GLN A 180 -10.77 -9.13 -3.91
N LEU A 181 -9.87 -9.98 -4.41
CA LEU A 181 -9.04 -9.67 -5.57
C LEU A 181 -9.91 -9.36 -6.79
N GLU A 182 -9.54 -8.33 -7.52
CA GLU A 182 -10.06 -7.97 -8.81
C GLU A 182 -8.90 -7.44 -9.66
N SER A 183 -8.45 -8.29 -10.57
CA SER A 183 -7.31 -8.00 -11.43
C SER A 183 -7.73 -7.23 -12.67
N LYS A 184 -6.92 -6.23 -13.06
CA LYS A 184 -7.09 -5.53 -14.32
C LYS A 184 -6.68 -6.47 -15.46
N PRO A 185 -7.39 -6.51 -16.61
CA PRO A 185 -6.98 -7.30 -17.77
C PRO A 185 -5.55 -7.00 -18.20
N LEU A 186 -4.81 -8.05 -18.56
CA LEU A 186 -3.38 -7.96 -18.88
C LEU A 186 -3.09 -7.02 -20.06
N ASP A 187 -3.91 -7.09 -21.09
CA ASP A 187 -3.82 -6.25 -22.29
C ASP A 187 -3.95 -4.76 -21.97
N LYS A 188 -4.84 -4.41 -21.04
CA LYS A 188 -4.99 -3.02 -20.55
C LYS A 188 -3.75 -2.55 -19.81
N ILE A 189 -3.17 -3.39 -18.94
CA ILE A 189 -1.95 -3.03 -18.20
C ILE A 189 -0.79 -2.82 -19.18
N VAL A 190 -0.61 -3.71 -20.16
CA VAL A 190 0.44 -3.57 -21.17
C VAL A 190 0.24 -2.33 -22.04
N THR A 191 -1.01 -2.00 -22.37
CA THR A 191 -1.35 -0.78 -23.11
C THR A 191 -1.01 0.48 -22.30
N GLU A 192 -1.39 0.52 -21.02
CA GLU A 192 -1.04 1.63 -20.10
C GLU A 192 0.48 1.76 -19.97
N PHE A 193 1.19 0.63 -19.81
CA PHE A 193 2.65 0.60 -19.70
C PHE A 193 3.33 1.20 -20.94
N LYS A 194 2.93 0.76 -22.14
CA LYS A 194 3.43 1.32 -23.41
C LYS A 194 3.14 2.80 -23.54
N SER A 195 1.92 3.23 -23.17
CA SER A 195 1.56 4.66 -23.15
C SER A 195 2.46 5.46 -22.20
N GLY A 196 2.91 4.90 -21.09
CA GLY A 196 3.88 5.54 -20.20
C GLY A 196 5.25 5.71 -20.88
N LEU A 197 5.74 4.68 -21.54
CA LEU A 197 7.00 4.73 -22.29
C LEU A 197 6.93 5.76 -23.44
N ASP A 198 5.84 5.79 -24.19
CA ASP A 198 5.61 6.77 -25.28
C ASP A 198 5.60 8.21 -24.77
N LYS A 199 5.21 8.43 -23.50
CA LYS A 199 5.26 9.73 -22.81
C LYS A 199 6.62 10.05 -22.21
N GLY A 200 7.62 9.16 -22.34
CA GLY A 200 8.97 9.36 -21.85
C GLY A 200 9.20 8.97 -20.39
N PHE A 201 8.27 8.25 -19.76
CA PHE A 201 8.50 7.75 -18.40
C PHE A 201 9.49 6.59 -18.41
N GLU A 202 10.45 6.64 -17.47
CA GLU A 202 11.46 5.59 -17.28
C GLU A 202 11.25 4.81 -15.97
N HIS A 203 10.45 5.31 -15.03
CA HIS A 203 10.17 4.66 -13.76
C HIS A 203 8.71 4.29 -13.61
N PHE A 204 8.46 3.00 -13.34
CA PHE A 204 7.13 2.43 -13.20
C PHE A 204 6.97 1.75 -11.83
N VAL A 205 5.78 1.81 -11.25
CA VAL A 205 5.47 1.08 -10.01
C VAL A 205 4.18 0.27 -10.18
N LEU A 206 4.25 -1.00 -9.82
CA LEU A 206 3.08 -1.87 -9.77
C LEU A 206 2.32 -1.66 -8.46
N ILE A 207 1.04 -1.33 -8.53
CA ILE A 207 0.16 -1.09 -7.37
C ILE A 207 -0.91 -2.16 -7.27
N ALA A 208 -0.89 -2.90 -6.15
CA ALA A 208 -1.92 -3.85 -5.75
C ALA A 208 -1.97 -3.99 -4.23
N GLY A 209 -2.92 -4.77 -3.70
CA GLY A 209 -2.90 -5.23 -2.30
C GLY A 209 -1.83 -6.29 -2.04
N ASP A 210 -1.57 -7.11 -3.06
CA ASP A 210 -0.52 -8.12 -3.16
C ASP A 210 -0.24 -8.31 -4.66
N VAL A 211 0.91 -7.89 -5.14
CA VAL A 211 1.27 -7.99 -6.56
C VAL A 211 1.39 -9.44 -7.01
N GLY A 212 1.88 -10.30 -6.11
CA GLY A 212 2.06 -11.72 -6.42
C GLY A 212 0.76 -12.49 -6.66
N CYS A 213 -0.39 -12.01 -6.16
CA CYS A 213 -1.69 -12.65 -6.40
C CYS A 213 -2.38 -12.17 -7.69
N TYR A 214 -1.79 -11.23 -8.42
CA TYR A 214 -2.37 -10.75 -9.66
C TYR A 214 -2.74 -11.90 -10.60
N GLY A 215 -3.89 -11.77 -11.21
CA GLY A 215 -4.35 -12.65 -12.29
C GLY A 215 -5.02 -13.95 -11.85
N VAL A 216 -4.90 -14.33 -10.55
CA VAL A 216 -5.50 -15.60 -10.06
C VAL A 216 -7.01 -15.65 -10.28
N ASP A 217 -7.69 -14.53 -10.15
CA ASP A 217 -9.14 -14.38 -10.34
C ASP A 217 -9.57 -14.38 -11.82
N ILE A 218 -8.63 -14.16 -12.73
CA ILE A 218 -8.87 -14.15 -14.19
C ILE A 218 -8.10 -15.27 -14.94
N GLY A 219 -7.58 -16.25 -14.21
CA GLY A 219 -6.97 -17.46 -14.76
C GLY A 219 -5.55 -17.29 -15.30
N ILE A 220 -4.82 -16.23 -14.89
CA ILE A 220 -3.42 -15.99 -15.20
C ILE A 220 -2.62 -15.73 -13.90
N SER A 221 -1.35 -15.35 -14.00
CA SER A 221 -0.47 -15.17 -12.84
C SER A 221 0.37 -13.89 -12.92
N ALA A 222 0.96 -13.51 -11.79
CA ALA A 222 1.95 -12.44 -11.75
C ALA A 222 3.18 -12.73 -12.63
N VAL A 223 3.51 -14.00 -12.85
CA VAL A 223 4.60 -14.42 -13.77
C VAL A 223 4.29 -13.99 -15.21
N GLU A 224 3.06 -14.24 -15.67
CA GLU A 224 2.61 -13.84 -17.01
C GLU A 224 2.58 -12.32 -17.16
N LEU A 225 2.15 -11.60 -16.13
CA LEU A 225 2.24 -10.14 -16.09
C LEU A 225 3.69 -9.66 -16.25
N LEU A 226 4.61 -10.17 -15.44
CA LEU A 226 6.02 -9.77 -15.50
C LEU A 226 6.65 -10.10 -16.86
N ARG A 227 6.37 -11.30 -17.41
CA ARG A 227 6.82 -11.67 -18.76
C ARG A 227 6.30 -10.69 -19.82
N ALA A 228 5.02 -10.32 -19.76
CA ALA A 228 4.42 -9.41 -20.72
C ALA A 228 5.01 -7.98 -20.61
N LEU A 229 5.28 -7.48 -19.40
CA LEU A 229 5.90 -6.18 -19.22
C LEU A 229 7.37 -6.16 -19.68
N PHE A 230 8.15 -7.19 -19.33
CA PHE A 230 9.56 -7.26 -19.72
C PHE A 230 9.78 -7.60 -21.21
N ALA A 231 8.78 -8.13 -21.89
CA ALA A 231 8.81 -8.28 -23.35
C ALA A 231 8.66 -6.95 -24.09
N VAL A 232 8.25 -5.88 -23.42
CA VAL A 232 8.20 -4.55 -24.03
C VAL A 232 9.62 -3.99 -24.12
N GLU A 233 10.03 -3.58 -25.33
CA GLU A 233 11.32 -2.93 -25.53
C GLU A 233 11.35 -1.53 -24.92
N GLY A 234 12.52 -1.05 -24.53
CA GLY A 234 12.73 0.28 -23.98
C GLY A 234 13.67 0.31 -22.78
N SER A 235 14.10 1.52 -22.43
CA SER A 235 14.86 1.80 -21.21
C SER A 235 13.89 2.18 -20.11
N TYR A 236 13.76 1.35 -19.07
CA TYR A 236 12.88 1.59 -17.93
C TYR A 236 13.25 0.75 -16.72
N LYS A 237 12.71 1.15 -15.57
CA LYS A 237 12.80 0.43 -14.31
C LYS A 237 11.42 0.21 -13.70
N ILE A 238 11.16 -1.01 -13.22
CA ILE A 238 9.89 -1.37 -12.56
C ILE A 238 10.15 -1.61 -11.08
N ILE A 239 9.36 -0.96 -10.24
CA ILE A 239 9.28 -1.19 -8.80
C ILE A 239 8.18 -2.22 -8.55
N ILE A 240 8.53 -3.36 -7.94
CA ILE A 240 7.61 -4.44 -7.60
C ILE A 240 7.40 -4.46 -6.10
N LYS A 241 6.31 -3.85 -5.63
CA LYS A 241 5.97 -3.79 -4.20
C LYS A 241 4.98 -4.88 -3.80
N GLU A 242 4.96 -5.21 -2.50
CA GLU A 242 3.97 -6.12 -1.90
C GLU A 242 3.88 -7.48 -2.60
N PHE A 243 5.01 -8.03 -3.03
CA PHE A 243 5.07 -9.38 -3.62
C PHE A 243 5.16 -10.40 -2.48
N ASN A 244 4.01 -10.89 -1.99
CA ASN A 244 3.94 -11.77 -0.83
C ASN A 244 4.83 -13.03 -1.02
N ALA A 245 5.59 -13.38 0.03
CA ALA A 245 6.56 -14.49 0.00
C ALA A 245 5.96 -15.84 -0.44
N GLN A 246 4.67 -16.11 -0.20
CA GLN A 246 4.00 -17.30 -0.72
C GLN A 246 4.10 -17.45 -2.25
N TRP A 247 4.09 -16.35 -2.97
CA TRP A 247 4.16 -16.35 -4.43
C TRP A 247 5.60 -16.51 -4.92
N VAL A 248 6.57 -16.00 -4.15
CA VAL A 248 7.98 -16.31 -4.40
C VAL A 248 8.21 -17.81 -4.28
N VAL A 249 7.69 -18.43 -3.22
CA VAL A 249 7.78 -19.90 -3.01
C VAL A 249 7.06 -20.64 -4.14
N LYS A 250 5.85 -20.21 -4.50
CA LYS A 250 5.03 -20.90 -5.50
C LYS A 250 5.59 -20.83 -6.92
N TYR A 251 6.13 -19.67 -7.29
CA TYR A 251 6.57 -19.39 -8.68
C TYR A 251 8.09 -19.26 -8.79
N PHE A 252 8.84 -19.88 -7.87
CA PHE A 252 10.27 -19.64 -7.72
C PHE A 252 11.07 -19.77 -8.99
N GLU A 253 10.93 -20.89 -9.72
CA GLU A 253 11.71 -21.17 -10.93
C GLU A 253 11.43 -20.13 -12.04
N ASP A 254 10.18 -19.80 -12.25
CA ASP A 254 9.78 -18.78 -13.23
C ASP A 254 10.30 -17.40 -12.85
N LEU A 255 10.18 -17.03 -11.58
CA LEU A 255 10.67 -15.74 -11.08
C LEU A 255 12.19 -15.62 -11.16
N LEU A 256 12.92 -16.69 -10.79
CA LEU A 256 14.38 -16.72 -10.91
C LEU A 256 14.81 -16.52 -12.36
N HIS A 257 14.15 -17.20 -13.30
CA HIS A 257 14.42 -17.04 -14.72
C HIS A 257 14.18 -15.59 -15.20
N ILE A 258 13.05 -15.00 -14.84
CA ILE A 258 12.72 -13.60 -15.15
C ILE A 258 13.76 -12.65 -14.55
N PHE A 259 14.11 -12.83 -13.28
CA PHE A 259 15.06 -11.96 -12.60
C PHE A 259 16.46 -12.05 -13.23
N LYS A 260 16.94 -13.25 -13.60
CA LYS A 260 18.20 -13.41 -14.32
C LYS A 260 18.25 -12.65 -15.64
N GLN A 261 17.13 -12.64 -16.37
CA GLN A 261 17.07 -12.00 -17.68
C GLN A 261 16.84 -10.49 -17.62
N HIS A 262 16.19 -9.99 -16.57
CA HIS A 262 15.63 -8.63 -16.55
C HIS A 262 15.94 -7.83 -15.27
N TYR A 263 16.87 -8.27 -14.39
CA TYR A 263 17.17 -7.56 -13.13
C TYR A 263 17.55 -6.08 -13.36
N GLU A 264 18.20 -5.77 -14.49
CA GLU A 264 18.55 -4.39 -14.83
C GLU A 264 17.33 -3.49 -15.07
N LYS A 265 16.19 -4.09 -15.45
CA LYS A 265 14.90 -3.40 -15.60
C LYS A 265 14.07 -3.40 -14.31
N ILE A 266 14.59 -3.91 -13.22
CA ILE A 266 13.93 -3.93 -11.90
C ILE A 266 14.67 -2.97 -10.98
N ASP A 267 13.97 -1.98 -10.44
CA ASP A 267 14.56 -1.05 -9.46
C ASP A 267 14.74 -1.76 -8.12
N TYR A 268 13.68 -2.35 -7.59
CA TYR A 268 13.69 -3.24 -6.43
C TYR A 268 12.41 -4.08 -6.32
N VAL A 269 12.51 -5.17 -5.57
CA VAL A 269 11.37 -6.04 -5.22
C VAL A 269 11.17 -6.02 -3.71
N VAL A 270 9.93 -5.83 -3.25
CA VAL A 270 9.59 -5.96 -1.83
C VAL A 270 8.86 -7.27 -1.60
N VAL A 271 9.47 -8.15 -0.79
CA VAL A 271 8.92 -9.45 -0.39
C VAL A 271 8.54 -9.40 1.10
N PRO A 272 7.29 -9.09 1.45
CA PRO A 272 6.86 -8.98 2.85
C PRO A 272 6.84 -10.34 3.56
N VAL A 273 7.88 -10.66 4.32
CA VAL A 273 7.99 -11.93 5.08
C VAL A 273 7.24 -11.87 6.41
N GLN A 274 7.21 -10.71 7.04
CA GLN A 274 6.52 -10.39 8.30
C GLN A 274 7.17 -10.98 9.55
N SER A 275 7.59 -12.24 9.58
CA SER A 275 8.29 -12.90 10.68
C SER A 275 9.16 -14.02 10.15
N ALA A 276 10.28 -14.30 10.81
CA ALA A 276 11.11 -15.47 10.50
C ALA A 276 10.84 -16.67 11.42
N SER A 277 9.80 -16.61 12.27
CA SER A 277 9.35 -17.75 13.07
C SER A 277 8.17 -18.45 12.39
N ASN A 278 8.30 -19.74 12.07
CA ASN A 278 7.22 -20.54 11.51
C ASN A 278 5.99 -20.59 12.44
N ARG A 279 6.21 -20.54 13.74
CA ARG A 279 5.14 -20.49 14.73
C ARG A 279 4.31 -19.21 14.57
N ILE A 280 4.98 -18.07 14.45
CA ILE A 280 4.32 -16.77 14.25
C ILE A 280 3.70 -16.68 12.85
N LEU A 281 4.38 -17.17 11.80
CA LEU A 281 3.81 -17.21 10.44
C LEU A 281 2.48 -18.00 10.40
N ARG A 282 2.39 -19.14 11.09
CA ARG A 282 1.12 -19.90 11.21
C ARG A 282 0.02 -19.07 11.90
N LEU A 283 0.34 -18.39 13.01
CA LEU A 283 -0.61 -17.50 13.70
C LEU A 283 -1.03 -16.31 12.83
N MET A 284 -0.11 -15.78 12.03
CA MET A 284 -0.38 -14.74 11.05
C MET A 284 -1.17 -15.24 9.84
N LYS A 285 -1.41 -16.55 9.71
CA LYS A 285 -2.01 -17.22 8.54
C LYS A 285 -1.22 -16.95 7.26
N ARG A 286 0.12 -17.06 7.35
CA ARG A 286 1.03 -16.98 6.20
C ARG A 286 1.36 -18.39 5.73
N PRO A 287 0.96 -18.79 4.49
CA PRO A 287 1.00 -20.19 4.04
C PRO A 287 2.36 -20.55 3.39
N TYR A 288 3.46 -20.33 4.10
CA TYR A 288 4.82 -20.71 3.69
C TYR A 288 5.69 -20.97 4.92
N SER A 289 6.79 -21.70 4.74
CA SER A 289 7.82 -21.87 5.76
C SER A 289 8.92 -20.81 5.60
N ILE A 290 9.56 -20.45 6.70
CA ILE A 290 10.71 -19.52 6.63
C ILE A 290 11.92 -20.17 5.96
N GLU A 291 12.05 -21.49 6.05
CA GLU A 291 13.13 -22.27 5.42
C GLU A 291 13.05 -22.15 3.88
N ASP A 292 11.85 -22.29 3.31
CA ASP A 292 11.65 -22.12 1.87
C ASP A 292 11.95 -20.68 1.44
N VAL A 293 11.47 -19.70 2.21
CA VAL A 293 11.76 -18.28 1.91
C VAL A 293 13.25 -17.98 1.97
N LYS A 294 13.96 -18.43 3.04
CA LYS A 294 15.43 -18.28 3.17
C LYS A 294 16.14 -18.94 2.00
N LYS A 295 15.77 -20.18 1.67
CA LYS A 295 16.37 -20.92 0.54
C LYS A 295 16.24 -20.11 -0.75
N TYR A 296 15.05 -19.69 -1.11
CA TYR A 296 14.78 -19.03 -2.38
C TYR A 296 15.39 -17.62 -2.47
N LEU A 297 15.29 -16.84 -1.41
CA LEU A 297 15.94 -15.54 -1.36
C LEU A 297 17.47 -15.63 -1.45
N ASN A 298 18.08 -16.64 -0.80
CA ASN A 298 19.53 -16.86 -0.89
C ASN A 298 19.96 -17.27 -2.30
N ILE A 299 19.16 -18.09 -3.00
CA ILE A 299 19.42 -18.42 -4.41
C ILE A 299 19.32 -17.17 -5.28
N ILE A 300 18.28 -16.34 -5.10
CA ILE A 300 18.14 -15.07 -5.82
C ILE A 300 19.36 -14.17 -5.56
N LYS A 301 19.77 -14.02 -4.29
CA LYS A 301 20.94 -13.21 -3.92
C LYS A 301 22.24 -13.70 -4.59
N ALA A 302 22.42 -15.03 -4.65
CA ALA A 302 23.61 -15.64 -5.24
C ALA A 302 23.63 -15.56 -6.78
N GLU A 303 22.48 -15.80 -7.42
CA GLU A 303 22.40 -15.95 -8.88
C GLU A 303 22.02 -14.64 -9.60
N VAL A 304 21.48 -13.66 -8.87
CA VAL A 304 21.09 -12.33 -9.37
C VAL A 304 21.59 -11.23 -8.42
N PRO A 305 22.90 -11.08 -8.24
CA PRO A 305 23.46 -10.20 -7.18
C PRO A 305 23.13 -8.72 -7.37
N GLY A 306 22.77 -8.30 -8.58
CA GLY A 306 22.34 -6.92 -8.87
C GLY A 306 20.87 -6.61 -8.49
N LEU A 307 20.06 -7.63 -8.18
CA LEU A 307 18.66 -7.43 -7.82
C LEU A 307 18.52 -6.96 -6.37
N GLN A 308 17.92 -5.80 -6.19
CA GLN A 308 17.64 -5.25 -4.85
C GLN A 308 16.34 -5.89 -4.30
N VAL A 309 16.46 -6.68 -3.22
CA VAL A 309 15.31 -7.28 -2.54
C VAL A 309 15.19 -6.68 -1.15
N SER A 310 13.99 -6.20 -0.83
CA SER A 310 13.62 -5.65 0.49
C SER A 310 12.55 -6.51 1.14
N THR A 311 12.33 -6.33 2.43
CA THR A 311 11.31 -7.09 3.16
C THR A 311 10.54 -6.23 4.17
N HIS A 312 9.41 -6.75 4.64
CA HIS A 312 8.67 -6.22 5.78
C HIS A 312 8.76 -7.18 6.95
N ILE A 313 9.03 -6.65 8.13
CA ILE A 313 9.02 -7.40 9.39
C ILE A 313 8.06 -6.72 10.36
N MET A 314 7.17 -7.51 10.94
CA MET A 314 6.25 -7.10 12.00
C MET A 314 6.77 -7.63 13.34
N VAL A 315 6.86 -6.75 14.33
CA VAL A 315 7.28 -7.10 15.71
C VAL A 315 6.12 -6.87 16.68
N GLY A 316 6.08 -7.67 17.74
CA GLY A 316 5.05 -7.56 18.78
C GLY A 316 3.72 -8.20 18.40
N PHE A 317 3.70 -9.11 17.42
CA PHE A 317 2.49 -9.88 17.10
C PHE A 317 2.02 -10.69 18.34
N PRO A 318 0.69 -10.84 18.59
CA PRO A 318 0.20 -11.60 19.73
C PRO A 318 0.82 -12.99 19.84
N GLY A 319 1.40 -13.28 21.00
CA GLY A 319 2.11 -14.52 21.27
C GLY A 319 3.56 -14.56 20.78
N GLU A 320 4.12 -13.50 20.20
CA GLU A 320 5.53 -13.45 19.80
C GLU A 320 6.43 -13.45 21.04
N THR A 321 7.25 -14.49 21.17
CA THR A 321 8.26 -14.63 22.23
C THR A 321 9.57 -13.93 21.85
N GLU A 322 10.48 -13.82 22.80
CA GLU A 322 11.83 -13.32 22.51
C GLU A 322 12.60 -14.23 21.55
N ALA A 323 12.38 -15.55 21.60
CA ALA A 323 12.98 -16.50 20.66
C ALA A 323 12.49 -16.25 19.23
N ASP A 324 11.18 -16.08 19.01
CA ASP A 324 10.60 -15.77 17.70
C ASP A 324 11.14 -14.45 17.13
N PHE A 325 11.28 -13.44 18.00
CA PHE A 325 11.85 -12.15 17.60
C PHE A 325 13.31 -12.28 17.18
N ARG A 326 14.13 -13.07 17.90
CA ARG A 326 15.52 -13.33 17.54
C ARG A 326 15.65 -14.01 16.19
N GLU A 327 14.80 -14.99 15.87
CA GLU A 327 14.77 -15.60 14.53
C GLU A 327 14.61 -14.55 13.43
N SER A 328 13.75 -13.54 13.64
CA SER A 328 13.56 -12.44 12.69
C SER A 328 14.78 -11.50 12.61
N ILE A 329 15.42 -11.21 13.72
CA ILE A 329 16.68 -10.43 13.77
C ILE A 329 17.81 -11.15 13.01
N ASP A 330 17.96 -12.45 13.23
CA ASP A 330 19.01 -13.24 12.60
C ASP A 330 18.75 -13.36 11.09
N PHE A 331 17.51 -13.56 10.68
CA PHE A 331 17.13 -13.52 9.26
C PHE A 331 17.51 -12.21 8.57
N ILE A 332 17.26 -11.06 9.22
CA ILE A 332 17.64 -9.75 8.68
C ILE A 332 19.17 -9.63 8.53
N LYS A 333 19.93 -10.11 9.53
CA LYS A 333 21.39 -10.07 9.50
C LYS A 333 21.98 -11.00 8.45
N ASP A 334 21.47 -12.23 8.35
CA ASP A 334 21.98 -13.26 7.46
C ASP A 334 21.79 -12.88 5.99
N TYR A 335 20.60 -12.37 5.66
CA TYR A 335 20.33 -11.94 4.29
C TYR A 335 20.97 -10.58 3.95
N GLU A 336 21.14 -9.70 4.94
CA GLU A 336 21.65 -8.32 4.78
C GLU A 336 20.79 -7.47 3.85
N PHE A 337 19.49 -7.44 4.11
CA PHE A 337 18.59 -6.64 3.30
C PHE A 337 19.03 -5.18 3.20
N PRO A 338 19.09 -4.60 1.98
CA PRO A 338 19.40 -3.18 1.80
C PRO A 338 18.36 -2.28 2.47
N PHE A 339 17.13 -2.79 2.63
CA PHE A 339 16.06 -2.09 3.31
C PHE A 339 15.06 -3.07 3.97
N VAL A 340 14.61 -2.73 5.19
CA VAL A 340 13.57 -3.47 5.93
C VAL A 340 12.51 -2.49 6.42
N ASP A 341 11.27 -2.66 5.97
CA ASP A 341 10.12 -1.97 6.56
C ASP A 341 9.74 -2.64 7.88
N ILE A 342 9.73 -1.85 8.95
CA ILE A 342 9.46 -2.34 10.29
C ILE A 342 8.07 -1.89 10.72
N TYR A 343 7.21 -2.86 11.01
CA TYR A 343 5.88 -2.62 11.52
C TYR A 343 5.77 -3.07 12.97
N ALA A 344 5.45 -2.16 13.88
CA ALA A 344 4.91 -2.55 15.18
C ALA A 344 3.53 -3.16 14.97
N TYR A 345 3.24 -4.29 15.62
CA TYR A 345 1.88 -4.80 15.61
C TYR A 345 0.92 -3.77 16.21
N ASP A 346 -0.18 -3.55 15.53
CA ASP A 346 -1.21 -2.61 15.94
C ASP A 346 -2.56 -3.34 15.99
N ASP A 347 -3.21 -3.31 17.14
CA ASP A 347 -4.44 -4.05 17.38
C ASP A 347 -5.61 -3.37 16.65
N ARG A 348 -6.03 -3.98 15.54
CA ARG A 348 -7.08 -3.41 14.69
C ARG A 348 -8.42 -4.13 14.90
N PRO A 349 -9.53 -3.38 14.99
CA PRO A 349 -10.86 -3.95 15.22
C PRO A 349 -11.19 -5.06 14.22
N ASN A 350 -11.90 -6.07 14.68
CA ASN A 350 -12.45 -7.17 13.89
C ASN A 350 -11.40 -8.08 13.20
N THR A 351 -10.10 -7.88 13.43
CA THR A 351 -9.08 -8.81 12.94
C THR A 351 -9.02 -10.06 13.82
N ALA A 352 -8.65 -11.21 13.24
CA ALA A 352 -8.47 -12.41 14.04
C ALA A 352 -7.37 -12.24 15.11
N ALA A 353 -6.31 -11.50 14.78
CA ALA A 353 -5.22 -11.21 15.72
C ALA A 353 -5.68 -10.35 16.91
N SER A 354 -6.71 -9.51 16.74
CA SER A 354 -7.23 -8.69 17.85
C SER A 354 -7.89 -9.55 18.95
N GLN A 355 -8.34 -10.75 18.62
CA GLN A 355 -8.96 -11.69 19.55
C GLN A 355 -7.95 -12.66 20.18
N MET A 356 -6.67 -12.62 19.76
CA MET A 356 -5.65 -13.53 20.29
C MET A 356 -5.20 -13.11 21.69
N ALA A 357 -4.98 -14.08 22.55
CA ALA A 357 -4.30 -13.90 23.83
C ALA A 357 -2.78 -13.64 23.62
N GLY A 358 -2.08 -13.29 24.69
CA GLY A 358 -0.63 -13.12 24.65
C GLY A 358 -0.21 -11.83 23.92
N LYS A 359 -0.97 -10.76 24.08
CA LYS A 359 -0.57 -9.43 23.58
C LYS A 359 0.79 -9.04 24.16
N VAL A 360 1.69 -8.63 23.29
CA VAL A 360 3.02 -8.18 23.70
C VAL A 360 2.90 -6.75 24.28
N PRO A 361 3.50 -6.46 25.45
CA PRO A 361 3.50 -5.11 26.02
C PRO A 361 4.11 -4.06 25.08
N GLN A 362 3.60 -2.83 25.12
CA GLN A 362 4.02 -1.78 24.18
C GLN A 362 5.49 -1.42 24.30
N ASP A 363 6.03 -1.38 25.52
CA ASP A 363 7.46 -1.13 25.78
C ASP A 363 8.36 -2.20 25.15
N VAL A 364 7.93 -3.47 25.18
CA VAL A 364 8.62 -4.58 24.49
C VAL A 364 8.54 -4.41 22.96
N ILE A 365 7.39 -4.02 22.42
CA ILE A 365 7.25 -3.73 20.99
C ILE A 365 8.19 -2.62 20.57
N ASP A 366 8.23 -1.52 21.33
CA ASP A 366 9.08 -0.36 21.05
C ASP A 366 10.58 -0.73 21.11
N ALA A 367 10.96 -1.54 22.09
CA ALA A 367 12.32 -2.06 22.19
C ALA A 367 12.70 -2.93 20.98
N ARG A 368 11.78 -3.80 20.51
CA ARG A 368 11.99 -4.64 19.32
C ARG A 368 12.10 -3.80 18.05
N VAL A 369 11.25 -2.80 17.87
CA VAL A 369 11.35 -1.83 16.74
C VAL A 369 12.73 -1.16 16.75
N HIS A 370 13.20 -0.72 17.93
CA HIS A 370 14.51 -0.08 18.05
C HIS A 370 15.65 -1.04 17.69
N ALA A 371 15.58 -2.30 18.15
CA ALA A 371 16.57 -3.32 17.85
C ALA A 371 16.67 -3.61 16.34
N VAL A 372 15.54 -3.75 15.63
CA VAL A 372 15.57 -3.94 14.17
C VAL A 372 16.17 -2.73 13.47
N LYS A 373 15.82 -1.50 13.87
CA LYS A 373 16.41 -0.27 13.30
C LYS A 373 17.93 -0.21 13.49
N LYS A 374 18.41 -0.65 14.67
CA LYS A 374 19.85 -0.71 14.96
C LYS A 374 20.57 -1.69 14.04
N VAL A 375 20.00 -2.89 13.84
CA VAL A 375 20.54 -3.89 12.91
C VAL A 375 20.55 -3.35 11.48
N GLN A 376 19.46 -2.77 11.03
CA GLN A 376 19.36 -2.16 9.70
C GLN A 376 20.43 -1.08 9.48
N LYS A 377 20.65 -0.21 10.47
CA LYS A 377 21.70 0.81 10.39
C LYS A 377 23.10 0.20 10.26
N GLN A 378 23.38 -0.88 11.01
CA GLN A 378 24.66 -1.60 10.93
C GLN A 378 24.89 -2.23 9.56
N ILE A 379 23.84 -2.83 8.95
CA ILE A 379 23.92 -3.40 7.61
C ILE A 379 24.21 -2.28 6.59
N LEU A 380 23.47 -1.17 6.63
CA LEU A 380 23.68 -0.05 5.71
C LEU A 380 25.09 0.56 5.81
N THR A 381 25.68 0.59 7.02
CA THR A 381 27.05 1.08 7.21
C THR A 381 28.09 0.14 6.59
N ARG A 382 27.78 -1.17 6.44
CA ARG A 382 28.68 -2.14 5.80
C ARG A 382 28.54 -2.18 4.28
N LEU A 383 27.34 -1.85 3.76
CA LEU A 383 27.05 -1.87 2.33
C LEU A 383 27.47 -0.58 1.60
N ASN A 384 27.67 0.51 2.34
CA ASN A 384 28.19 1.79 1.85
C ASN A 384 29.68 1.93 2.14
#